data_7b2aeeafc06a7678b688c87f7aa7ef06
#
_entry.id   7b2aeeafc06a7678b688c87f7aa7ef06
#
_cell.length_a   1.000
_cell.length_b   1.000
_cell.length_c   1.000
_cell.angle_alpha   90.00
_cell.angle_beta   90.00
_cell.angle_gamma   90.00
#
_symmetry.space_group_name_H-M   'P 1'
#
loop_
_entity.id
_entity.type
_entity.pdbx_description
1 polymer ?
#
loop_
_entity_poly.entity_id
_entity_poly.type
_entity_poly.pdbx_seq_one_letter_code
_entity_poly.pdbx_strand_id
1 'polypeptide(L)'
;MKKLLTVLLAVLMVLGLSACSNNTASNENTNKENNAAETLSGKLSLSGSTSMEKVCEALAETFMEEYPDVTVTVEYTGSGAGIESVTNKMVDIGNSSRALKDSEKKKGVVENVIAIDGIAVITNNSNTVENLTKEDLIKIYTGEIKNWKKLGGNDENIVVLGREAGSGTRGAFEELLGIVDACVYAGELDSTGGVKAKVAATEGTIGYVSLDVVDDTVKALKLDGVEATEANIKAGSYLLSRPFVMATNGEVSAQNEIVQTWFDYIKSAKGQEVIKSVGLILPD
;
A
#
# COMPACT_ATOMS: atom_id res chain seq x y z
N MET A 1 30.45 -22.91 -54.64
CA MET A 1 31.22 -22.24 -55.70
C MET A 1 31.59 -20.88 -55.16
N LYS A 2 32.81 -20.69 -54.72
CA LYS A 2 33.85 -19.82 -55.35
C LYS A 2 33.38 -18.34 -55.31
N LYS A 3 34.05 -17.34 -54.81
CA LYS A 3 35.48 -17.04 -54.42
C LYS A 3 35.43 -15.73 -53.63
N LEU A 4 36.08 -15.54 -52.50
CA LEU A 4 37.45 -14.95 -52.36
C LEU A 4 37.61 -13.64 -53.18
N LEU A 5 37.87 -12.52 -52.49
CA LEU A 5 39.05 -11.71 -52.76
C LEU A 5 39.37 -10.75 -51.61
N THR A 6 40.52 -10.91 -51.13
CA THR A 6 41.39 -10.17 -50.21
C THR A 6 41.99 -8.94 -50.92
N VAL A 7 42.65 -8.06 -50.17
CA VAL A 7 43.79 -7.13 -50.46
C VAL A 7 43.52 -5.75 -49.84
N LEU A 8 44.26 -5.22 -48.95
CA LEU A 8 45.64 -5.02 -48.52
C LEU A 8 45.88 -3.51 -48.29
N LEU A 9 46.30 -3.19 -47.11
CA LEU A 9 47.44 -2.41 -46.68
C LEU A 9 47.66 -0.99 -47.25
N ALA A 10 47.78 0.01 -46.35
CA ALA A 10 48.98 0.87 -46.34
C ALA A 10 49.06 1.75 -45.07
N VAL A 11 50.15 1.60 -44.41
CA VAL A 11 50.75 2.34 -43.28
C VAL A 11 51.23 3.71 -43.77
N LEU A 12 51.06 4.76 -42.95
CA LEU A 12 52.04 5.89 -42.98
C LEU A 12 52.13 6.50 -41.58
N MET A 13 53.26 6.21 -40.92
CA MET A 13 53.80 6.97 -39.80
C MET A 13 54.36 8.29 -40.31
N VAL A 14 54.10 9.40 -39.58
CA VAL A 14 55.01 10.55 -39.61
C VAL A 14 55.26 10.99 -38.17
N LEU A 15 56.50 10.84 -37.77
CA LEU A 15 57.12 11.42 -36.58
C LEU A 15 57.41 12.91 -36.82
N GLY A 16 57.13 13.72 -35.81
CA GLY A 16 57.54 15.13 -35.75
C GLY A 16 57.82 15.54 -34.31
N LEU A 17 59.10 15.43 -33.92
CA LEU A 17 59.61 16.07 -32.68
C LEU A 17 59.93 17.54 -32.94
N SER A 18 59.67 18.36 -31.89
CA SER A 18 60.41 19.58 -31.47
C SER A 18 59.42 20.58 -30.87
N ALA A 19 59.60 21.31 -29.83
CA ALA A 19 60.74 21.67 -28.98
C ALA A 19 60.16 22.37 -27.72
N CYS A 20 60.85 22.30 -26.63
CA CYS A 20 60.61 23.03 -25.38
C CYS A 20 60.59 24.56 -25.57
N SER A 21 59.64 25.25 -24.93
CA SER A 21 59.85 26.63 -24.49
C SER A 21 59.13 26.81 -23.13
N ASN A 22 59.93 27.12 -22.15
CA ASN A 22 59.53 27.57 -20.81
C ASN A 22 58.78 28.89 -20.89
N ASN A 23 57.56 28.97 -20.31
CA ASN A 23 57.11 30.23 -19.77
C ASN A 23 56.17 29.96 -18.56
N THR A 24 56.62 30.46 -17.45
CA THR A 24 55.94 30.51 -16.15
C THR A 24 54.73 31.45 -16.21
N ALA A 25 53.51 30.94 -16.02
CA ALA A 25 52.39 31.78 -15.66
C ALA A 25 51.31 30.94 -14.98
N SER A 26 51.06 31.28 -13.72
CA SER A 26 49.85 31.22 -12.93
C SER A 26 48.89 30.02 -13.12
N ASN A 27 48.98 29.09 -12.16
CA ASN A 27 47.94 28.12 -11.88
C ASN A 27 46.64 28.86 -11.41
N GLU A 28 45.68 29.09 -12.27
CA GLU A 28 44.28 29.14 -11.88
C GLU A 28 43.70 27.75 -12.12
N ASN A 29 43.73 26.98 -11.06
CA ASN A 29 43.03 25.70 -10.95
C ASN A 29 41.57 25.98 -10.77
N THR A 30 40.82 26.27 -11.84
CA THR A 30 39.38 26.19 -11.85
C THR A 30 38.99 24.71 -11.89
N ASN A 31 39.04 24.05 -10.74
CA ASN A 31 38.17 22.90 -10.51
C ASN A 31 36.71 23.35 -10.70
N LYS A 32 36.20 23.25 -11.91
CA LYS A 32 34.79 23.06 -12.11
C LYS A 32 34.46 21.70 -11.55
N GLU A 33 34.16 21.64 -10.24
CA GLU A 33 33.31 20.59 -9.73
C GLU A 33 32.02 20.62 -10.56
N ASN A 34 31.93 19.69 -11.50
CA ASN A 34 30.65 19.29 -12.07
C ASN A 34 29.88 18.61 -10.93
N ASN A 35 29.27 19.41 -10.05
CA ASN A 35 28.13 19.00 -9.27
C ASN A 35 26.93 18.91 -10.24
N ALA A 36 26.95 17.93 -11.14
CA ALA A 36 25.72 17.33 -11.58
C ALA A 36 25.14 16.68 -10.33
N ALA A 37 24.12 17.25 -9.73
CA ALA A 37 23.33 16.54 -8.71
C ALA A 37 23.03 15.18 -9.34
N GLU A 38 23.52 14.08 -8.71
CA GLU A 38 23.16 12.75 -9.16
C GLU A 38 21.64 12.66 -9.11
N THR A 39 21.02 12.46 -10.28
CA THR A 39 19.57 12.32 -10.35
C THR A 39 19.24 10.96 -9.72
N LEU A 40 18.31 10.97 -8.75
CA LEU A 40 17.83 9.75 -8.12
C LEU A 40 17.33 8.77 -9.19
N SER A 41 17.88 7.57 -9.24
CA SER A 41 17.54 6.57 -10.26
C SER A 41 17.60 5.16 -9.72
N GLY A 42 16.77 4.26 -10.27
CA GLY A 42 16.76 2.85 -9.88
C GLY A 42 15.37 2.29 -9.72
N LYS A 43 15.21 1.30 -8.83
CA LYS A 43 13.95 0.60 -8.60
C LYS A 43 13.58 0.64 -7.12
N LEU A 44 12.27 0.81 -6.86
CA LEU A 44 11.64 0.67 -5.56
C LEU A 44 10.58 -0.42 -5.66
N SER A 45 10.68 -1.44 -4.83
CA SER A 45 9.77 -2.58 -4.81
C SER A 45 8.92 -2.59 -3.54
N LEU A 46 7.59 -2.66 -3.71
CA LEU A 46 6.64 -2.76 -2.63
C LEU A 46 5.80 -4.02 -2.79
N SER A 47 5.39 -4.66 -1.70
CA SER A 47 4.45 -5.77 -1.73
C SER A 47 3.55 -5.75 -0.49
N GLY A 48 2.29 -6.20 -0.62
CA GLY A 48 1.45 -6.42 0.54
C GLY A 48 -0.03 -6.10 0.37
N SER A 49 -0.56 -5.29 1.26
CA SER A 49 -2.00 -5.07 1.44
C SER A 49 -2.74 -4.63 0.19
N THR A 50 -3.78 -5.39 -0.20
CA THR A 50 -4.72 -5.03 -1.26
C THR A 50 -5.61 -3.83 -0.91
N SER A 51 -5.75 -3.49 0.39
CA SER A 51 -6.48 -2.28 0.81
C SER A 51 -5.66 -0.99 0.61
N MET A 52 -4.36 -1.12 0.37
CA MET A 52 -3.48 0.02 0.12
C MET A 52 -3.26 0.28 -1.38
N GLU A 53 -3.92 -0.48 -2.26
CA GLU A 53 -3.76 -0.41 -3.71
C GLU A 53 -3.90 1.04 -4.21
N LYS A 54 -5.03 1.69 -3.93
CA LYS A 54 -5.34 3.03 -4.39
C LYS A 54 -4.30 4.08 -3.95
N VAL A 55 -3.88 4.05 -2.69
CA VAL A 55 -2.88 5.00 -2.18
C VAL A 55 -1.48 4.68 -2.70
N CYS A 56 -1.12 3.40 -2.83
CA CYS A 56 0.19 3.02 -3.36
C CYS A 56 0.33 3.40 -4.84
N GLU A 57 -0.71 3.20 -5.65
CA GLU A 57 -0.72 3.61 -7.06
C GLU A 57 -0.60 5.13 -7.21
N ALA A 58 -1.42 5.90 -6.47
CA ALA A 58 -1.38 7.34 -6.52
C ALA A 58 -0.03 7.93 -6.07
N LEU A 59 0.55 7.38 -5.00
CA LEU A 59 1.89 7.79 -4.54
C LEU A 59 2.97 7.39 -5.54
N ALA A 60 2.90 6.18 -6.12
CA ALA A 60 3.88 5.71 -7.09
C ALA A 60 3.86 6.53 -8.38
N GLU A 61 2.67 6.82 -8.91
CA GLU A 61 2.49 7.66 -10.09
C GLU A 61 3.11 9.05 -9.88
N THR A 62 2.70 9.74 -8.82
CA THR A 62 3.16 11.11 -8.54
C THR A 62 4.63 11.18 -8.11
N PHE A 63 5.17 10.12 -7.51
CA PHE A 63 6.60 10.01 -7.21
C PHE A 63 7.44 9.83 -8.48
N MET A 64 7.02 8.96 -9.40
CA MET A 64 7.70 8.76 -10.69
C MET A 64 7.61 9.97 -11.61
N GLU A 65 6.56 10.83 -11.48
CA GLU A 65 6.53 12.13 -12.15
C GLU A 65 7.64 13.07 -11.64
N GLU A 66 7.94 13.03 -10.33
CA GLU A 66 8.97 13.86 -9.70
C GLU A 66 10.39 13.29 -9.90
N TYR A 67 10.49 11.96 -9.92
CA TYR A 67 11.75 11.22 -10.10
C TYR A 67 11.66 10.27 -11.30
N PRO A 68 11.74 10.78 -12.54
CA PRO A 68 11.44 10.02 -13.76
C PRO A 68 12.42 8.85 -14.05
N ASP A 69 13.60 8.86 -13.43
CA ASP A 69 14.59 7.78 -13.56
C ASP A 69 14.40 6.68 -12.49
N VAL A 70 13.38 6.81 -11.62
CA VAL A 70 12.99 5.77 -10.64
C VAL A 70 11.78 5.00 -11.16
N THR A 71 11.83 3.67 -11.03
CA THR A 71 10.69 2.79 -11.30
C THR A 71 10.14 2.25 -9.98
N VAL A 72 8.88 2.53 -9.67
CA VAL A 72 8.18 1.97 -8.51
C VAL A 72 7.31 0.80 -8.97
N THR A 73 7.41 -0.34 -8.29
CA THR A 73 6.58 -1.53 -8.52
C THR A 73 5.87 -1.93 -7.25
N VAL A 74 4.57 -2.25 -7.35
CA VAL A 74 3.76 -2.66 -6.21
C VAL A 74 3.05 -3.98 -6.53
N GLU A 75 3.14 -4.94 -5.61
CA GLU A 75 2.42 -6.21 -5.69
C GLU A 75 1.41 -6.32 -4.55
N TYR A 76 0.18 -6.72 -4.85
CA TYR A 76 -0.92 -6.78 -3.88
C TYR A 76 -1.17 -8.22 -3.43
N THR A 77 -0.34 -8.68 -2.50
CA THR A 77 -0.24 -10.08 -2.04
C THR A 77 -0.86 -10.34 -0.65
N GLY A 78 -1.44 -9.30 -0.03
CA GLY A 78 -1.91 -9.32 1.35
C GLY A 78 -0.84 -8.91 2.36
N SER A 79 -1.27 -8.32 3.50
CA SER A 79 -0.36 -7.71 4.49
C SER A 79 0.65 -8.71 5.06
N GLY A 80 0.22 -9.94 5.35
CA GLY A 80 1.11 -10.97 5.89
C GLY A 80 2.25 -11.33 4.95
N ALA A 81 1.95 -11.52 3.66
CA ALA A 81 2.94 -11.82 2.63
C ALA A 81 3.87 -10.63 2.38
N GLY A 82 3.36 -9.39 2.39
CA GLY A 82 4.17 -8.18 2.26
C GLY A 82 5.17 -8.02 3.41
N ILE A 83 4.72 -8.24 4.65
CA ILE A 83 5.61 -8.18 5.82
C ILE A 83 6.64 -9.31 5.81
N GLU A 84 6.27 -10.51 5.35
CA GLU A 84 7.22 -11.60 5.16
C GLU A 84 8.27 -11.26 4.10
N SER A 85 7.83 -10.70 2.98
CA SER A 85 8.72 -10.31 1.87
C SER A 85 9.74 -9.26 2.29
N VAL A 86 9.34 -8.21 3.03
CA VAL A 86 10.29 -7.19 3.52
C VAL A 86 11.18 -7.75 4.62
N THR A 87 10.68 -8.63 5.49
CA THR A 87 11.48 -9.32 6.50
C THR A 87 12.63 -10.10 5.87
N ASN A 88 12.34 -10.79 4.75
CA ASN A 88 13.31 -11.58 3.99
C ASN A 88 14.09 -10.77 2.95
N LYS A 89 13.93 -9.44 2.91
CA LYS A 89 14.58 -8.52 1.97
C LYS A 89 14.32 -8.87 0.50
N MET A 90 13.15 -9.42 0.21
CA MET A 90 12.70 -9.71 -1.16
C MET A 90 12.10 -8.47 -1.83
N VAL A 91 11.62 -7.53 -1.02
CA VAL A 91 11.15 -6.20 -1.43
C VAL A 91 11.72 -5.14 -0.48
N ASP A 92 11.71 -3.89 -0.92
CA ASP A 92 12.19 -2.76 -0.12
C ASP A 92 11.19 -2.37 0.97
N ILE A 93 9.89 -2.44 0.67
CA ILE A 93 8.79 -2.02 1.56
C ILE A 93 7.70 -3.08 1.59
N GLY A 94 7.25 -3.42 2.81
CA GLY A 94 6.10 -4.29 3.05
C GLY A 94 4.86 -3.48 3.43
N ASN A 95 3.80 -3.53 2.62
CA ASN A 95 2.56 -2.78 2.86
C ASN A 95 1.62 -3.57 3.78
N SER A 96 1.16 -2.95 4.86
CA SER A 96 0.23 -3.56 5.82
C SER A 96 -0.92 -2.65 6.18
N SER A 97 -2.13 -3.17 6.15
CA SER A 97 -3.36 -2.50 6.58
C SER A 97 -3.77 -2.88 8.02
N ARG A 98 -2.79 -3.15 8.85
CA ARG A 98 -2.86 -3.30 10.31
C ARG A 98 -1.52 -2.93 10.93
N ALA A 99 -1.52 -2.67 12.22
CA ALA A 99 -0.26 -2.57 12.98
C ALA A 99 0.57 -3.86 12.84
N LEU A 100 1.89 -3.73 12.98
CA LEU A 100 2.78 -4.89 12.98
C LEU A 100 2.60 -5.67 14.28
N LYS A 101 2.59 -7.00 14.15
CA LYS A 101 2.60 -7.92 15.30
C LYS A 101 3.94 -7.84 16.03
N ASP A 102 3.95 -8.09 17.33
CA ASP A 102 5.18 -8.12 18.12
C ASP A 102 6.21 -9.12 17.57
N SER A 103 5.74 -10.25 17.01
CA SER A 103 6.58 -11.24 16.35
C SER A 103 7.26 -10.72 15.08
N GLU A 104 6.64 -9.78 14.37
CA GLU A 104 7.18 -9.13 13.17
C GLU A 104 8.21 -8.06 13.57
N LYS A 105 7.88 -7.23 14.57
CA LYS A 105 8.80 -6.23 15.15
C LYS A 105 10.07 -6.86 15.73
N LYS A 106 9.94 -8.02 16.40
CA LYS A 106 11.10 -8.78 16.93
C LYS A 106 12.05 -9.31 15.85
N LYS A 107 11.60 -9.37 14.59
CA LYS A 107 12.45 -9.74 13.44
C LYS A 107 13.20 -8.52 12.84
N GLY A 108 13.09 -7.36 13.46
CA GLY A 108 13.73 -6.12 13.01
C GLY A 108 12.94 -5.32 11.99
N VAL A 109 11.65 -5.67 11.77
CA VAL A 109 10.77 -4.88 10.91
C VAL A 109 10.29 -3.65 11.65
N VAL A 110 10.41 -2.49 11.01
CA VAL A 110 10.02 -1.18 11.55
C VAL A 110 8.69 -0.75 10.94
N GLU A 111 7.80 -0.26 11.80
CA GLU A 111 6.47 0.22 11.46
C GLU A 111 6.50 1.71 11.12
N ASN A 112 6.24 2.05 9.86
CA ASN A 112 6.09 3.44 9.44
C ASN A 112 4.62 3.67 9.06
N VAL A 113 3.86 4.32 9.94
CA VAL A 113 2.45 4.66 9.69
C VAL A 113 2.40 5.82 8.70
N ILE A 114 1.73 5.62 7.56
CA ILE A 114 1.59 6.64 6.51
C ILE A 114 0.21 7.27 6.47
N ALA A 115 -0.82 6.54 6.92
CA ALA A 115 -2.21 7.01 6.93
C ALA A 115 -3.03 6.24 7.97
N ILE A 116 -4.22 6.77 8.27
CA ILE A 116 -5.28 6.08 9.00
C ILE A 116 -6.44 5.82 8.02
N ASP A 117 -6.96 4.59 8.06
CA ASP A 117 -8.08 4.13 7.25
C ASP A 117 -9.24 3.63 8.12
N GLY A 118 -10.46 3.73 7.59
CA GLY A 118 -11.64 3.11 8.17
C GLY A 118 -11.97 1.77 7.53
N ILE A 119 -12.37 0.79 8.33
CA ILE A 119 -12.93 -0.45 7.80
C ILE A 119 -14.45 -0.30 7.72
N ALA A 120 -14.97 -0.11 6.51
CA ALA A 120 -16.41 -0.03 6.27
C ALA A 120 -17.02 -1.44 6.24
N VAL A 121 -18.10 -1.63 7.00
CA VAL A 121 -18.96 -2.81 6.91
C VAL A 121 -19.93 -2.57 5.76
N ILE A 122 -19.91 -3.44 4.76
CA ILE A 122 -20.72 -3.28 3.55
C ILE A 122 -21.69 -4.43 3.35
N THR A 123 -22.82 -4.13 2.71
CA THR A 123 -23.83 -5.11 2.30
C THR A 123 -24.33 -4.81 0.90
N ASN A 124 -25.04 -5.77 0.30
CA ASN A 124 -25.72 -5.56 -0.99
C ASN A 124 -26.75 -4.42 -0.87
N ASN A 125 -26.93 -3.65 -1.93
CA ASN A 125 -27.86 -2.51 -1.96
C ASN A 125 -29.33 -2.90 -1.75
N SER A 126 -29.71 -4.16 -1.97
CA SER A 126 -31.07 -4.68 -1.68
C SER A 126 -31.38 -4.83 -0.19
N ASN A 127 -30.35 -4.85 0.67
CA ASN A 127 -30.53 -4.96 2.11
C ASN A 127 -31.16 -3.69 2.68
N THR A 128 -32.20 -3.83 3.52
CA THR A 128 -32.94 -2.72 4.14
C THR A 128 -32.36 -2.27 5.49
N VAL A 129 -31.43 -3.01 6.05
CA VAL A 129 -30.72 -2.63 7.29
C VAL A 129 -29.77 -1.46 7.00
N GLU A 130 -29.78 -0.44 7.87
CA GLU A 130 -28.97 0.77 7.76
C GLU A 130 -27.90 0.86 8.87
N ASN A 131 -28.10 0.16 9.98
CA ASN A 131 -27.26 0.26 11.17
C ASN A 131 -27.15 -1.09 11.87
N LEU A 132 -25.97 -1.40 12.37
CA LEU A 132 -25.72 -2.53 13.27
C LEU A 132 -25.09 -1.99 14.55
N THR A 133 -25.40 -2.63 15.68
CA THR A 133 -24.57 -2.45 16.87
C THR A 133 -23.29 -3.27 16.76
N LYS A 134 -22.25 -2.91 17.52
CA LYS A 134 -21.04 -3.73 17.64
C LYS A 134 -21.37 -5.18 18.00
N GLU A 135 -22.31 -5.37 18.91
CA GLU A 135 -22.75 -6.70 19.35
C GLU A 135 -23.46 -7.48 18.25
N ASP A 136 -24.32 -6.85 17.45
CA ASP A 136 -24.95 -7.48 16.30
C ASP A 136 -23.91 -7.93 15.27
N LEU A 137 -22.94 -7.07 15.00
CA LEU A 137 -21.82 -7.38 14.07
C LEU A 137 -21.04 -8.60 14.56
N ILE A 138 -20.67 -8.62 15.85
CA ILE A 138 -20.02 -9.78 16.46
C ILE A 138 -20.85 -11.05 16.30
N LYS A 139 -22.16 -11.00 16.63
CA LYS A 139 -23.05 -12.15 16.51
C LYS A 139 -23.26 -12.64 15.08
N ILE A 140 -23.21 -11.75 14.10
CA ILE A 140 -23.24 -12.12 12.69
C ILE A 140 -21.96 -12.88 12.34
N TYR A 141 -20.79 -12.31 12.65
CA TYR A 141 -19.52 -12.90 12.26
C TYR A 141 -19.16 -14.17 13.05
N THR A 142 -19.68 -14.34 14.27
CA THR A 142 -19.56 -15.60 15.05
C THR A 142 -20.63 -16.63 14.72
N GLY A 143 -21.56 -16.31 13.78
CA GLY A 143 -22.59 -17.24 13.31
C GLY A 143 -23.77 -17.44 14.24
N GLU A 144 -24.00 -16.55 15.23
CA GLU A 144 -25.16 -16.58 16.11
C GLU A 144 -26.40 -16.00 15.42
N ILE A 145 -26.24 -14.87 14.67
CA ILE A 145 -27.30 -14.27 13.85
C ILE A 145 -27.05 -14.67 12.38
N LYS A 146 -28.01 -15.39 11.80
CA LYS A 146 -27.92 -15.96 10.44
C LYS A 146 -28.99 -15.44 9.48
N ASN A 147 -29.85 -14.52 9.91
CA ASN A 147 -30.93 -14.00 9.08
C ASN A 147 -31.17 -12.52 9.37
N TRP A 148 -31.24 -11.70 8.34
CA TRP A 148 -31.40 -10.25 8.42
C TRP A 148 -32.70 -9.81 9.12
N LYS A 149 -33.76 -10.63 9.07
CA LYS A 149 -35.02 -10.36 9.75
C LYS A 149 -34.86 -10.14 11.27
N LYS A 150 -33.87 -10.78 11.90
CA LYS A 150 -33.58 -10.56 13.32
C LYS A 150 -33.05 -9.16 13.62
N LEU A 151 -32.63 -8.44 12.61
CA LEU A 151 -32.05 -7.11 12.67
C LEU A 151 -32.95 -6.06 11.98
N GLY A 152 -34.23 -6.43 11.72
CA GLY A 152 -35.20 -5.54 11.08
C GLY A 152 -35.11 -5.48 9.56
N GLY A 153 -34.28 -6.35 8.96
CA GLY A 153 -34.17 -6.49 7.50
C GLY A 153 -35.14 -7.49 6.90
N ASN A 154 -34.90 -7.85 5.65
CA ASN A 154 -35.65 -8.85 4.90
C ASN A 154 -35.53 -10.26 5.53
N ASP A 155 -36.52 -11.12 5.28
CA ASP A 155 -36.43 -12.55 5.66
C ASP A 155 -35.46 -13.29 4.71
N GLU A 156 -34.18 -13.06 4.93
CA GLU A 156 -33.09 -13.49 4.07
C GLU A 156 -31.89 -13.94 4.91
N ASN A 157 -31.26 -15.03 4.49
CA ASN A 157 -30.07 -15.53 5.18
C ASN A 157 -28.88 -14.60 4.99
N ILE A 158 -28.09 -14.41 6.04
CA ILE A 158 -26.85 -13.65 6.01
C ILE A 158 -25.75 -14.53 5.44
N VAL A 159 -25.11 -14.05 4.37
CA VAL A 159 -23.91 -14.66 3.79
C VAL A 159 -22.68 -13.85 4.21
N VAL A 160 -21.96 -14.35 5.19
CA VAL A 160 -20.81 -13.66 5.80
C VAL A 160 -19.58 -13.85 4.93
N LEU A 161 -19.06 -12.76 4.38
CA LEU A 161 -17.85 -12.75 3.58
C LEU A 161 -16.69 -12.17 4.39
N GLY A 162 -15.55 -12.81 4.26
CA GLY A 162 -14.30 -12.37 4.88
C GLY A 162 -13.15 -12.37 3.89
N ARG A 163 -11.97 -12.21 4.45
CA ARG A 163 -10.70 -12.20 3.74
C ARG A 163 -9.87 -13.43 4.14
N GLU A 164 -8.91 -13.76 3.32
CA GLU A 164 -7.90 -14.78 3.59
C GLU A 164 -7.12 -14.50 4.90
N ALA A 165 -6.53 -15.53 5.51
CA ALA A 165 -5.84 -15.41 6.78
C ALA A 165 -4.65 -14.45 6.79
N GLY A 166 -4.02 -14.19 5.64
CA GLY A 166 -2.93 -13.22 5.46
C GLY A 166 -3.37 -11.76 5.38
N SER A 167 -4.68 -11.49 5.31
CA SER A 167 -5.21 -10.16 5.17
C SER A 167 -5.02 -9.31 6.43
N GLY A 168 -4.43 -8.12 6.26
CA GLY A 168 -4.36 -7.12 7.33
C GLY A 168 -5.74 -6.57 7.69
N THR A 169 -6.65 -6.45 6.72
CA THR A 169 -8.03 -5.99 6.96
C THR A 169 -8.78 -6.98 7.85
N ARG A 170 -8.65 -8.29 7.60
CA ARG A 170 -9.21 -9.33 8.46
C ARG A 170 -8.63 -9.23 9.86
N GLY A 171 -7.29 -9.17 9.99
CA GLY A 171 -6.64 -9.08 11.29
C GLY A 171 -7.11 -7.88 12.09
N ALA A 172 -7.12 -6.67 11.49
CA ALA A 172 -7.60 -5.47 12.16
C ALA A 172 -9.09 -5.54 12.53
N PHE A 173 -9.94 -6.05 11.64
CA PHE A 173 -11.38 -6.22 11.89
C PHE A 173 -11.64 -7.15 13.06
N GLU A 174 -11.02 -8.32 13.06
CA GLU A 174 -11.19 -9.33 14.13
C GLU A 174 -10.64 -8.82 15.47
N GLU A 175 -9.48 -8.16 15.48
CA GLU A 175 -8.86 -7.58 16.68
C GLU A 175 -9.73 -6.45 17.29
N LEU A 176 -10.21 -5.50 16.48
CA LEU A 176 -11.05 -4.38 16.94
C LEU A 176 -12.40 -4.85 17.53
N LEU A 177 -12.93 -5.94 17.00
CA LEU A 177 -14.16 -6.56 17.52
C LEU A 177 -13.90 -7.55 18.66
N GLY A 178 -12.67 -7.98 18.89
CA GLY A 178 -12.32 -8.99 19.91
C GLY A 178 -12.77 -10.40 19.55
N ILE A 179 -12.78 -10.76 18.26
CA ILE A 179 -13.25 -12.03 17.70
C ILE A 179 -12.19 -12.76 16.86
N VAL A 180 -10.92 -12.57 17.21
CA VAL A 180 -9.82 -13.24 16.52
C VAL A 180 -10.04 -14.74 16.50
N ASP A 181 -9.91 -15.36 15.32
CA ASP A 181 -10.13 -16.79 15.06
C ASP A 181 -11.53 -17.32 15.41
N ALA A 182 -12.52 -16.45 15.73
CA ALA A 182 -13.88 -16.85 16.06
C ALA A 182 -14.88 -16.65 14.90
N CYS A 183 -14.46 -16.06 13.81
CA CYS A 183 -15.33 -15.77 12.66
C CYS A 183 -15.73 -17.03 11.90
N VAL A 184 -17.01 -17.09 11.50
CA VAL A 184 -17.59 -18.14 10.66
C VAL A 184 -17.92 -17.54 9.29
N TYR A 185 -16.98 -17.63 8.38
CA TYR A 185 -17.15 -17.11 7.02
C TYR A 185 -17.84 -18.14 6.11
N ALA A 186 -18.79 -17.66 5.30
CA ALA A 186 -19.37 -18.45 4.20
C ALA A 186 -18.46 -18.44 2.96
N GLY A 187 -17.60 -17.44 2.84
CA GLY A 187 -16.57 -17.35 1.81
C GLY A 187 -15.45 -16.42 2.22
N GLU A 188 -14.23 -16.75 1.82
CA GLU A 188 -13.03 -15.94 2.01
C GLU A 188 -12.50 -15.47 0.65
N LEU A 189 -12.21 -14.18 0.52
CA LEU A 189 -11.73 -13.56 -0.71
C LEU A 189 -10.27 -13.11 -0.52
N ASP A 190 -9.50 -13.13 -1.60
CA ASP A 190 -8.07 -12.81 -1.61
C ASP A 190 -7.76 -11.31 -1.73
N SER A 191 -8.78 -10.46 -1.96
CA SER A 191 -8.58 -9.03 -2.17
C SER A 191 -9.75 -8.18 -1.65
N THR A 192 -9.46 -6.90 -1.36
CA THR A 192 -10.46 -5.89 -0.98
C THR A 192 -11.49 -5.69 -2.09
N GLY A 193 -11.02 -5.57 -3.33
CA GLY A 193 -11.90 -5.47 -4.51
C GLY A 193 -12.78 -6.70 -4.70
N GLY A 194 -12.23 -7.89 -4.44
CA GLY A 194 -12.98 -9.16 -4.49
C GLY A 194 -14.15 -9.21 -3.51
N VAL A 195 -13.95 -8.75 -2.26
CA VAL A 195 -15.05 -8.64 -1.28
C VAL A 195 -16.11 -7.67 -1.77
N LYS A 196 -15.72 -6.45 -2.20
CA LYS A 196 -16.67 -5.45 -2.72
C LYS A 196 -17.49 -5.99 -3.89
N ALA A 197 -16.83 -6.56 -4.88
CA ALA A 197 -17.50 -7.12 -6.06
C ALA A 197 -18.47 -8.26 -5.70
N LYS A 198 -18.08 -9.15 -4.78
CA LYS A 198 -18.94 -10.24 -4.34
C LYS A 198 -20.16 -9.75 -3.57
N VAL A 199 -19.99 -8.75 -2.70
CA VAL A 199 -21.11 -8.11 -1.97
C VAL A 199 -22.06 -7.42 -2.95
N ALA A 200 -21.54 -6.65 -3.90
CA ALA A 200 -22.36 -5.98 -4.92
C ALA A 200 -23.20 -6.96 -5.75
N ALA A 201 -22.65 -8.13 -6.07
CA ALA A 201 -23.29 -9.11 -6.94
C ALA A 201 -24.20 -10.12 -6.23
N THR A 202 -24.27 -10.14 -4.90
CA THR A 202 -24.95 -11.22 -4.16
C THR A 202 -25.82 -10.66 -3.03
N GLU A 203 -27.13 -10.85 -3.13
CA GLU A 203 -28.06 -10.47 -2.07
C GLU A 203 -27.79 -11.22 -0.76
N GLY A 204 -28.20 -10.67 0.35
CA GLY A 204 -28.00 -11.22 1.69
C GLY A 204 -26.55 -11.17 2.20
N THR A 205 -25.58 -10.72 1.41
CA THR A 205 -24.19 -10.66 1.82
C THR A 205 -23.87 -9.53 2.78
N ILE A 206 -22.92 -9.79 3.65
CA ILE A 206 -22.18 -8.81 4.46
C ILE A 206 -20.68 -9.04 4.30
N GLY A 207 -19.92 -7.98 4.21
CA GLY A 207 -18.45 -8.00 4.14
C GLY A 207 -17.85 -6.75 4.76
N TYR A 208 -16.52 -6.65 4.72
CA TYR A 208 -15.79 -5.48 5.19
C TYR A 208 -14.66 -5.13 4.21
N VAL A 209 -14.47 -3.84 3.99
CA VAL A 209 -13.48 -3.30 3.06
C VAL A 209 -12.85 -2.02 3.63
N SER A 210 -11.77 -1.55 3.04
CA SER A 210 -11.26 -0.20 3.28
C SER A 210 -12.29 0.84 2.83
N LEU A 211 -12.44 1.93 3.59
CA LEU A 211 -13.43 2.97 3.31
C LEU A 211 -13.21 3.64 1.94
N ASP A 212 -11.96 3.79 1.53
CA ASP A 212 -11.56 4.45 0.28
C ASP A 212 -12.05 3.75 -1.00
N VAL A 213 -12.48 2.48 -0.92
CA VAL A 213 -13.02 1.72 -2.06
C VAL A 213 -14.55 1.65 -2.07
N VAL A 214 -15.23 2.22 -1.08
CA VAL A 214 -16.70 2.23 -1.02
C VAL A 214 -17.26 3.19 -2.05
N ASP A 215 -18.21 2.71 -2.84
CA ASP A 215 -18.94 3.47 -3.85
C ASP A 215 -20.44 3.07 -3.86
N ASP A 216 -21.20 3.57 -4.83
CA ASP A 216 -22.63 3.34 -4.99
C ASP A 216 -23.03 1.89 -5.35
N THR A 217 -22.07 1.02 -5.62
CA THR A 217 -22.31 -0.41 -5.91
C THR A 217 -22.62 -1.23 -4.66
N VAL A 218 -22.28 -0.73 -3.48
CA VAL A 218 -22.51 -1.37 -2.18
C VAL A 218 -23.04 -0.38 -1.15
N LYS A 219 -23.74 -0.86 -0.14
CA LYS A 219 -24.22 -0.05 0.98
C LYS A 219 -23.26 -0.20 2.16
N ALA A 220 -22.69 0.92 2.64
CA ALA A 220 -22.00 0.95 3.91
C ALA A 220 -23.01 1.09 5.07
N LEU A 221 -22.88 0.22 6.09
CA LEU A 221 -23.70 0.26 7.29
C LEU A 221 -23.09 1.19 8.34
N LYS A 222 -23.94 1.87 9.09
CA LYS A 222 -23.54 2.54 10.33
C LYS A 222 -23.19 1.50 11.40
N LEU A 223 -22.29 1.84 12.29
CA LEU A 223 -21.98 1.05 13.49
C LEU A 223 -22.29 1.89 14.73
N ASP A 224 -23.15 1.38 15.61
CA ASP A 224 -23.63 2.09 16.79
C ASP A 224 -24.18 3.49 16.46
N GLY A 225 -24.82 3.63 15.30
CA GLY A 225 -25.34 4.89 14.76
C GLY A 225 -24.29 5.81 14.11
N VAL A 226 -23.01 5.43 14.07
CA VAL A 226 -21.91 6.22 13.50
C VAL A 226 -21.60 5.75 12.08
N GLU A 227 -21.57 6.68 11.14
CA GLU A 227 -21.20 6.43 9.75
C GLU A 227 -19.68 6.26 9.61
N ALA A 228 -19.26 5.36 8.72
CA ALA A 228 -17.87 5.26 8.28
C ALA A 228 -17.53 6.45 7.39
N THR A 229 -17.06 7.54 8.00
CA THR A 229 -16.61 8.75 7.29
C THR A 229 -15.26 9.19 7.81
N GLU A 230 -14.49 9.90 6.95
CA GLU A 230 -13.21 10.51 7.34
C GLU A 230 -13.35 11.34 8.62
N ALA A 231 -14.41 12.17 8.72
CA ALA A 231 -14.67 13.02 9.88
C ALA A 231 -14.86 12.20 11.18
N ASN A 232 -15.65 11.13 11.12
CA ASN A 232 -15.92 10.28 12.28
C ASN A 232 -14.71 9.43 12.68
N ILE A 233 -13.88 9.01 11.72
CA ILE A 233 -12.62 8.30 11.98
C ILE A 233 -11.64 9.24 12.66
N LYS A 234 -11.44 10.45 12.11
CA LYS A 234 -10.57 11.48 12.68
C LYS A 234 -10.99 11.92 14.08
N ALA A 235 -12.29 11.98 14.33
CA ALA A 235 -12.84 12.28 15.65
C ALA A 235 -12.73 11.11 16.64
N GLY A 236 -12.28 9.91 16.21
CA GLY A 236 -12.23 8.71 17.03
C GLY A 236 -13.60 8.13 17.40
N SER A 237 -14.67 8.59 16.75
CA SER A 237 -16.04 8.13 17.01
C SER A 237 -16.43 6.87 16.25
N TYR A 238 -15.76 6.59 15.10
CA TYR A 238 -15.98 5.36 14.37
C TYR A 238 -15.06 4.24 14.86
N LEU A 239 -15.66 3.12 15.27
CA LEU A 239 -15.00 2.01 15.95
C LEU A 239 -13.90 1.34 15.14
N LEU A 240 -14.13 1.13 13.84
CA LEU A 240 -13.27 0.30 12.99
C LEU A 240 -12.27 1.17 12.20
N SER A 241 -11.30 1.74 12.91
CA SER A 241 -10.18 2.47 12.32
C SER A 241 -8.85 1.74 12.55
N ARG A 242 -7.92 1.89 11.60
CA ARG A 242 -6.64 1.16 11.60
C ARG A 242 -5.53 1.96 10.92
N PRO A 243 -4.25 1.69 11.22
CA PRO A 243 -3.16 2.28 10.48
C PRO A 243 -2.96 1.59 9.11
N PHE A 244 -2.53 2.38 8.13
CA PHE A 244 -1.82 1.91 6.95
C PHE A 244 -0.33 2.09 7.17
N VAL A 245 0.41 1.01 7.03
CA VAL A 245 1.82 0.89 7.38
C VAL A 245 2.63 0.54 6.13
N MET A 246 3.70 1.26 5.90
CA MET A 246 4.79 0.89 5.01
C MET A 246 5.97 0.43 5.86
N ALA A 247 6.15 -0.89 5.97
CA ALA A 247 7.15 -1.49 6.82
C ALA A 247 8.50 -1.62 6.11
N THR A 248 9.59 -1.39 6.86
CA THR A 248 10.97 -1.53 6.37
C THR A 248 11.76 -2.53 7.22
N ASN A 249 12.77 -3.18 6.64
CA ASN A 249 13.69 -4.02 7.41
C ASN A 249 14.77 -3.15 8.04
N GLY A 250 14.55 -2.71 9.28
CA GLY A 250 15.33 -1.68 9.97
C GLY A 250 14.79 -0.27 9.72
N GLU A 251 15.41 0.72 10.38
CA GLU A 251 15.01 2.14 10.29
C GLU A 251 15.10 2.68 8.87
N VAL A 252 14.22 3.63 8.51
CA VAL A 252 14.22 4.30 7.20
C VAL A 252 15.58 4.94 6.92
N SER A 253 16.22 5.56 7.90
CA SER A 253 17.55 6.19 7.77
C SER A 253 18.68 5.21 7.44
N ALA A 254 18.46 3.91 7.63
CA ALA A 254 19.41 2.85 7.30
C ALA A 254 19.14 2.18 5.94
N GLN A 255 18.09 2.60 5.24
CA GLN A 255 17.73 2.09 3.91
C GLN A 255 18.55 2.79 2.81
N ASN A 256 18.42 2.33 1.57
CA ASN A 256 19.00 2.99 0.40
C ASN A 256 18.32 4.36 0.16
N GLU A 257 18.96 5.21 -0.64
CA GLU A 257 18.53 6.57 -0.92
C GLU A 257 17.12 6.65 -1.50
N ILE A 258 16.73 5.70 -2.37
CA ILE A 258 15.40 5.70 -2.99
C ILE A 258 14.31 5.49 -1.93
N VAL A 259 14.51 4.54 -1.01
CA VAL A 259 13.58 4.31 0.10
C VAL A 259 13.50 5.53 1.02
N GLN A 260 14.62 6.15 1.36
CA GLN A 260 14.62 7.36 2.18
C GLN A 260 13.87 8.49 1.49
N THR A 261 14.14 8.76 0.21
CA THR A 261 13.46 9.78 -0.60
C THR A 261 11.97 9.49 -0.74
N TRP A 262 11.57 8.22 -0.87
CA TRP A 262 10.16 7.82 -0.89
C TRP A 262 9.44 8.21 0.40
N PHE A 263 10.02 7.95 1.57
CA PHE A 263 9.41 8.36 2.84
C PHE A 263 9.43 9.88 3.06
N ASP A 264 10.44 10.58 2.57
CA ASP A 264 10.48 12.04 2.60
C ASP A 264 9.41 12.64 1.68
N TYR A 265 9.21 12.04 0.50
CA TYR A 265 8.11 12.41 -0.41
C TYR A 265 6.74 12.21 0.25
N ILE A 266 6.48 11.05 0.87
CA ILE A 266 5.22 10.79 1.60
C ILE A 266 4.96 11.87 2.66
N LYS A 267 5.98 12.31 3.36
CA LYS A 267 5.88 13.37 4.41
C LYS A 267 5.79 14.78 3.83
N SER A 268 6.13 14.97 2.58
CA SER A 268 6.04 16.28 1.92
C SER A 268 4.58 16.75 1.77
N ALA A 269 4.39 18.06 1.52
CA ALA A 269 3.06 18.60 1.28
C ALA A 269 2.34 17.91 0.10
N LYS A 270 3.09 17.57 -0.97
CA LYS A 270 2.57 16.87 -2.15
C LYS A 270 2.13 15.45 -1.81
N GLY A 271 2.98 14.67 -1.14
CA GLY A 271 2.64 13.30 -0.73
C GLY A 271 1.45 13.24 0.25
N GLN A 272 1.38 14.19 1.19
CA GLN A 272 0.23 14.32 2.09
C GLN A 272 -1.07 14.70 1.36
N GLU A 273 -0.99 15.53 0.32
CA GLU A 273 -2.14 15.84 -0.54
C GLU A 273 -2.61 14.61 -1.32
N VAL A 274 -1.70 13.81 -1.85
CA VAL A 274 -2.02 12.53 -2.51
C VAL A 274 -2.76 11.59 -1.55
N ILE A 275 -2.28 11.41 -0.31
CA ILE A 275 -2.93 10.56 0.69
C ILE A 275 -4.37 11.03 0.97
N LYS A 276 -4.57 12.34 1.14
CA LYS A 276 -5.91 12.91 1.37
C LYS A 276 -6.82 12.76 0.15
N SER A 277 -6.27 12.94 -1.06
CA SER A 277 -7.06 12.86 -2.30
C SER A 277 -7.70 11.49 -2.53
N VAL A 278 -7.14 10.44 -1.96
CA VAL A 278 -7.69 9.08 -2.02
C VAL A 278 -8.63 8.75 -0.86
N GLY A 279 -8.94 9.71 0.03
CA GLY A 279 -9.89 9.55 1.13
C GLY A 279 -9.29 9.00 2.43
N LEU A 280 -7.96 9.06 2.58
CA LEU A 280 -7.26 8.61 3.79
C LEU A 280 -6.93 9.80 4.71
N ILE A 281 -6.75 9.50 5.98
CA ILE A 281 -6.48 10.47 7.04
C ILE A 281 -4.98 10.43 7.35
N LEU A 282 -4.35 11.61 7.46
CA LEU A 282 -2.97 11.68 7.91
C LEU A 282 -2.85 11.26 9.38
N PRO A 283 -1.80 10.54 9.75
CA PRO A 283 -1.48 10.30 11.15
C PRO A 283 -1.13 11.64 11.84
N ASP A 284 -1.41 11.73 13.16
CA ASP A 284 -1.07 12.88 14.00
C ASP A 284 0.45 13.09 14.13
#